data_42a3dc25ec6224fb3c697b7d2a39b27b
#
_entry.id   42a3dc25ec6224fb3c697b7d2a39b27b
#
_cell.length_a   1.000
_cell.length_b   1.000
_cell.length_c   1.000
_cell.angle_alpha   90.00
_cell.angle_beta   90.00
_cell.angle_gamma   90.00
#
_symmetry.space_group_name_H-M   'P 1'
#
loop_
_entity.id
_entity.type
_entity.pdbx_description
1 polymer ?
#
loop_
_entity_poly.entity_id
_entity_poly.type
_entity_poly.pdbx_seq_one_letter_code
_entity_poly.pdbx_strand_id
1 'polypeptide(L)'
;MAEQLELHMVMADEQGSIYDDPDLLMVVNRGGEWGTPKPDEVIPLPKESELFLLPGRKAVGLDPESGETMETDYLACAAFAAPGYTLSAHPAYARQEGAPLLPLFAYGAVGFADERFWICARRVDRDPRQQFTKVQRSAIRRNMERLLREHRQNRLVGHILNDCVARYDCPAARNFALGRYEAPLPSSQTCNARCVGCISEQAGDSPIAVTPQCRLDFTPTPEEICEVMRIHEARETKVPVYSFGQGCEGDPLMNPDLLCASVRLFREGGGRGTVNCNTNASRPDAVARLADAGLTSLRASLNSAREEVYSRYYRPRGYAFEDVKASIRTARERGIFVSLNLLFFPGVTDTERELEALASLCGSLGVSMIQWRNLNIDPQFYLDLMQGIDHGPSMGLHVFMKRLKKACPWLRYGYFNPYLGDRAEISAPLPGEWSMPQAEPRACGPEDGAGDSSAEAPQS
;
A
#
# COMPACT_ATOMS: atom_id res chain seq x y z
N MET A 1 -0.49 -31.71 16.84
CA MET A 1 0.42 -30.79 16.16
C MET A 1 -0.20 -30.61 14.79
N ALA A 2 -0.50 -29.38 14.37
CA ALA A 2 -0.89 -29.16 12.98
C ALA A 2 0.32 -29.57 12.11
N GLU A 3 0.10 -30.42 11.13
CA GLU A 3 1.09 -30.76 10.13
C GLU A 3 1.64 -29.44 9.56
N GLN A 4 2.94 -29.25 9.61
CA GLN A 4 3.58 -28.05 9.09
C GLN A 4 3.41 -28.09 7.58
N LEU A 5 2.70 -27.15 7.00
CA LEU A 5 2.48 -27.04 5.57
C LEU A 5 3.84 -26.91 4.86
N GLU A 6 4.25 -27.92 4.15
CA GLU A 6 5.45 -27.89 3.31
C GLU A 6 5.11 -27.28 1.96
N LEU A 7 5.66 -26.11 1.69
CA LEU A 7 5.44 -25.37 0.47
C LEU A 7 6.59 -25.63 -0.51
N HIS A 8 6.28 -26.25 -1.64
CA HIS A 8 7.22 -26.45 -2.72
C HIS A 8 7.57 -25.12 -3.39
N MET A 9 8.79 -25.03 -3.90
CA MET A 9 9.23 -23.91 -4.73
C MET A 9 8.41 -23.88 -6.02
N VAL A 10 8.04 -22.67 -6.47
CA VAL A 10 7.35 -22.43 -7.75
C VAL A 10 8.29 -21.73 -8.71
N MET A 11 8.38 -22.25 -9.92
CA MET A 11 9.25 -21.77 -10.98
C MET A 11 8.55 -21.77 -12.34
N ALA A 12 9.14 -21.10 -13.34
CA ALA A 12 8.60 -21.05 -14.70
C ALA A 12 9.68 -21.29 -15.75
N ASP A 13 9.28 -21.84 -16.88
CA ASP A 13 10.11 -21.85 -18.08
C ASP A 13 10.05 -20.49 -18.82
N GLU A 14 10.89 -20.30 -19.84
CA GLU A 14 10.91 -19.09 -20.66
C GLU A 14 9.64 -18.90 -21.51
N GLN A 15 8.85 -19.96 -21.70
CA GLN A 15 7.58 -19.97 -22.42
C GLN A 15 6.41 -19.52 -21.51
N GLY A 16 6.66 -19.40 -20.19
CA GLY A 16 5.68 -18.96 -19.20
C GLY A 16 4.85 -20.09 -18.58
N SER A 17 5.22 -21.37 -18.80
CA SER A 17 4.62 -22.48 -18.08
C SER A 17 5.15 -22.51 -16.65
N ILE A 18 4.25 -22.69 -15.69
CA ILE A 18 4.56 -22.64 -14.26
C ILE A 18 4.55 -24.05 -13.70
N TYR A 19 5.57 -24.38 -12.93
CA TYR A 19 5.79 -25.68 -12.30
C TYR A 19 6.06 -25.50 -10.81
N ASP A 20 5.80 -26.53 -10.02
CA ASP A 20 6.38 -26.68 -8.68
C ASP A 20 7.49 -27.73 -8.73
N ASP A 21 8.45 -27.61 -7.83
CA ASP A 21 9.50 -28.59 -7.60
C ASP A 21 9.25 -29.24 -6.23
N PRO A 22 8.83 -30.53 -6.20
CA PRO A 22 8.50 -31.19 -4.93
C PRO A 22 9.74 -31.51 -4.08
N ASP A 23 10.94 -31.48 -4.66
CA ASP A 23 12.19 -31.77 -3.98
C ASP A 23 12.79 -30.51 -3.31
N LEU A 24 12.30 -29.31 -3.68
CA LEU A 24 12.78 -28.03 -3.16
C LEU A 24 11.68 -27.25 -2.45
N LEU A 25 11.95 -26.81 -1.22
CA LEU A 25 11.04 -25.98 -0.46
C LEU A 25 11.12 -24.52 -0.88
N MET A 26 10.00 -23.81 -0.72
CA MET A 26 9.86 -22.37 -0.97
C MET A 26 10.81 -21.55 -0.10
N VAL A 27 11.59 -20.68 -0.71
CA VAL A 27 12.42 -19.66 -0.05
C VAL A 27 11.85 -18.27 -0.29
N VAL A 28 11.86 -17.46 0.73
CA VAL A 28 11.36 -16.08 0.69
C VAL A 28 12.45 -15.08 1.04
N ASN A 29 12.27 -13.84 0.60
CA ASN A 29 13.17 -12.71 0.85
C ASN A 29 12.47 -11.62 1.68
N ARG A 30 13.09 -11.18 2.78
CA ARG A 30 12.67 -10.06 3.60
C ARG A 30 13.85 -9.12 3.80
N GLY A 31 13.83 -7.99 3.11
CA GLY A 31 14.90 -6.99 3.25
C GLY A 31 16.30 -7.44 2.79
N GLY A 32 16.38 -8.43 1.90
CA GLY A 32 17.62 -9.04 1.44
C GLY A 32 18.01 -10.33 2.18
N GLU A 33 17.33 -10.66 3.27
CA GLU A 33 17.55 -11.92 4.00
C GLU A 33 16.63 -13.02 3.48
N TRP A 34 17.21 -14.19 3.18
CA TRP A 34 16.49 -15.37 2.72
C TRP A 34 16.13 -16.27 3.90
N GLY A 35 14.99 -16.94 3.78
CA GLY A 35 14.51 -17.90 4.77
C GLY A 35 13.24 -18.59 4.32
N THR A 36 12.70 -19.47 5.15
CA THR A 36 11.41 -20.13 4.88
C THR A 36 10.24 -19.26 5.34
N PRO A 37 9.06 -19.37 4.71
CA PRO A 37 7.86 -18.71 5.17
C PRO A 37 7.38 -19.29 6.52
N LYS A 38 6.88 -18.42 7.40
CA LYS A 38 6.23 -18.87 8.64
C LYS A 38 4.77 -19.25 8.37
N PRO A 39 4.17 -20.19 9.14
CA PRO A 39 2.80 -20.62 8.92
C PRO A 39 1.75 -19.51 8.94
N ASP A 40 1.96 -18.44 9.73
CA ASP A 40 1.06 -17.29 9.82
C ASP A 40 1.29 -16.20 8.75
N GLU A 41 2.27 -16.39 7.87
CA GLU A 41 2.62 -15.50 6.78
C GLU A 41 2.01 -15.92 5.42
N VAL A 42 1.49 -17.14 5.33
CA VAL A 42 0.98 -17.69 4.07
C VAL A 42 -0.53 -17.91 4.12
N ILE A 43 -1.16 -17.70 2.97
CA ILE A 43 -2.58 -17.96 2.74
C ILE A 43 -2.77 -18.61 1.38
N PRO A 44 -3.85 -19.37 1.14
CA PRO A 44 -4.21 -19.79 -0.21
C PRO A 44 -4.29 -18.57 -1.14
N LEU A 45 -3.74 -18.71 -2.35
CA LEU A 45 -3.74 -17.62 -3.34
C LEU A 45 -5.17 -17.16 -3.63
N PRO A 46 -5.52 -15.87 -3.38
CA PRO A 46 -6.86 -15.36 -3.67
C PRO A 46 -7.18 -15.43 -5.17
N LYS A 47 -8.46 -15.65 -5.50
CA LYS A 47 -8.91 -15.81 -6.91
C LYS A 47 -8.63 -14.62 -7.83
N GLU A 48 -8.56 -13.42 -7.27
CA GLU A 48 -8.28 -12.19 -7.99
C GLU A 48 -6.77 -11.86 -8.06
N SER A 49 -5.92 -12.79 -7.62
CA SER A 49 -4.46 -12.69 -7.72
C SER A 49 -3.98 -13.25 -9.06
N GLU A 50 -2.83 -12.78 -9.50
CA GLU A 50 -2.20 -13.19 -10.77
C GLU A 50 -0.79 -13.71 -10.51
N LEU A 51 -0.40 -14.78 -11.20
CA LEU A 51 0.95 -15.31 -11.20
C LEU A 51 1.72 -14.79 -12.42
N PHE A 52 3.01 -14.55 -12.26
CA PHE A 52 3.90 -14.17 -13.35
C PHE A 52 5.34 -14.58 -13.07
N LEU A 53 6.10 -14.78 -14.13
CA LEU A 53 7.53 -15.07 -14.08
C LEU A 53 8.36 -13.78 -13.92
N LEU A 54 9.56 -13.91 -13.39
CA LEU A 54 10.50 -12.81 -13.17
C LEU A 54 11.66 -12.89 -14.17
N PRO A 55 11.66 -12.07 -15.25
CA PRO A 55 12.71 -12.14 -16.28
C PRO A 55 14.11 -11.91 -15.73
N GLY A 56 15.06 -12.77 -16.11
CA GLY A 56 16.45 -12.66 -15.67
C GLY A 56 16.69 -12.96 -14.18
N ARG A 57 15.77 -13.69 -13.54
CA ARG A 57 15.85 -14.09 -12.13
C ARG A 57 15.59 -15.56 -12.01
N LYS A 58 16.61 -16.34 -11.64
CA LYS A 58 16.51 -17.75 -11.46
C LYS A 58 15.84 -18.10 -10.13
N ALA A 59 14.99 -19.10 -10.13
CA ALA A 59 14.32 -19.60 -8.93
C ALA A 59 15.33 -20.19 -7.95
N VAL A 60 15.11 -19.93 -6.65
CA VAL A 60 15.92 -20.47 -5.57
C VAL A 60 15.00 -21.21 -4.60
N GLY A 61 15.32 -22.49 -4.35
CA GLY A 61 14.65 -23.33 -3.38
C GLY A 61 15.59 -23.75 -2.26
N LEU A 62 15.04 -24.33 -1.20
CA LEU A 62 15.76 -24.93 -0.10
C LEU A 62 15.68 -26.45 -0.22
N ASP A 63 16.81 -27.11 -0.32
CA ASP A 63 16.88 -28.56 -0.19
C ASP A 63 16.63 -28.97 1.28
N PRO A 64 15.56 -29.70 1.57
CA PRO A 64 15.22 -30.09 2.93
C PRO A 64 16.19 -31.09 3.55
N GLU A 65 16.96 -31.86 2.74
CA GLU A 65 17.91 -32.85 3.24
C GLU A 65 19.24 -32.21 3.67
N SER A 66 19.79 -31.32 2.83
CA SER A 66 21.06 -30.63 3.13
C SER A 66 20.88 -29.35 3.94
N GLY A 67 19.70 -28.73 3.88
CA GLY A 67 19.45 -27.40 4.45
C GLY A 67 20.10 -26.25 3.66
N GLU A 68 20.59 -26.51 2.45
CA GLU A 68 21.22 -25.53 1.58
C GLU A 68 20.23 -24.96 0.56
N THR A 69 20.43 -23.68 0.19
CA THR A 69 19.65 -23.05 -0.89
C THR A 69 20.25 -23.41 -2.25
N MET A 70 19.39 -23.84 -3.18
CA MET A 70 19.77 -24.24 -4.53
C MET A 70 19.17 -23.33 -5.58
N GLU A 71 20.01 -22.87 -6.51
CA GLU A 71 19.60 -22.13 -7.71
C GLU A 71 19.24 -23.13 -8.82
N THR A 72 18.14 -22.88 -9.53
CA THR A 72 17.70 -23.69 -10.66
C THR A 72 17.95 -22.98 -12.00
N ASP A 73 17.79 -23.69 -13.12
CA ASP A 73 17.85 -23.08 -14.45
C ASP A 73 16.53 -22.39 -14.84
N TYR A 74 15.47 -22.58 -14.07
CA TYR A 74 14.16 -22.00 -14.31
C TYR A 74 14.04 -20.58 -13.72
N LEU A 75 13.07 -19.80 -14.22
CA LEU A 75 12.80 -18.46 -13.75
C LEU A 75 11.99 -18.47 -12.46
N ALA A 76 12.28 -17.55 -11.56
CA ALA A 76 11.49 -17.34 -10.37
C ALA A 76 10.09 -16.84 -10.72
N CYS A 77 9.11 -17.24 -9.90
CA CYS A 77 7.73 -16.78 -9.97
C CYS A 77 7.40 -15.83 -8.83
N ALA A 78 6.44 -14.95 -9.09
CA ALA A 78 5.81 -14.12 -8.09
C ALA A 78 4.30 -14.09 -8.28
N ALA A 79 3.58 -13.65 -7.25
CA ALA A 79 2.16 -13.39 -7.34
C ALA A 79 1.84 -11.92 -7.05
N PHE A 80 0.95 -11.33 -7.85
CA PHE A 80 0.31 -10.07 -7.52
C PHE A 80 -0.85 -10.35 -6.55
N ALA A 81 -0.76 -9.84 -5.34
CA ALA A 81 -1.81 -10.02 -4.36
C ALA A 81 -3.08 -9.24 -4.75
N ALA A 82 -4.23 -9.89 -4.63
CA ALA A 82 -5.52 -9.25 -4.81
C ALA A 82 -5.67 -8.00 -3.93
N PRO A 83 -6.48 -6.99 -4.33
CA PRO A 83 -6.76 -5.83 -3.50
C PRO A 83 -7.33 -6.20 -2.13
N GLY A 84 -6.86 -5.56 -1.08
CA GLY A 84 -7.19 -5.89 0.31
C GLY A 84 -6.21 -6.82 0.99
N TYR A 85 -5.13 -7.21 0.30
CA TYR A 85 -4.05 -8.03 0.85
C TYR A 85 -2.72 -7.28 0.82
N THR A 86 -1.93 -7.46 1.87
CA THR A 86 -0.57 -6.91 2.00
C THR A 86 0.43 -8.06 2.04
N LEU A 87 1.49 -7.97 1.26
CA LEU A 87 2.54 -8.97 1.18
C LEU A 87 3.33 -9.04 2.49
N SER A 88 3.72 -10.24 2.90
CA SER A 88 4.58 -10.50 4.06
C SER A 88 6.02 -10.87 3.67
N ALA A 89 6.24 -11.28 2.42
CA ALA A 89 7.56 -11.56 1.88
C ALA A 89 7.59 -11.45 0.35
N HIS A 90 8.78 -11.20 -0.20
CA HIS A 90 9.10 -11.29 -1.63
C HIS A 90 9.65 -12.67 -1.97
N PRO A 91 9.64 -13.12 -3.26
CA PRO A 91 10.32 -14.33 -3.68
C PRO A 91 11.84 -14.19 -3.51
N ALA A 92 12.50 -15.26 -3.11
CA ALA A 92 13.95 -15.39 -3.24
C ALA A 92 14.30 -15.75 -4.70
N TYR A 93 15.37 -15.15 -5.21
CA TYR A 93 15.86 -15.44 -6.56
C TYR A 93 17.33 -15.06 -6.71
N ALA A 94 18.04 -15.72 -7.61
CA ALA A 94 19.35 -15.31 -8.07
C ALA A 94 19.22 -14.41 -9.31
N ARG A 95 19.64 -13.15 -9.17
CA ARG A 95 19.57 -12.18 -10.28
C ARG A 95 20.71 -12.43 -11.24
N GLN A 96 20.38 -12.62 -12.51
CA GLN A 96 21.35 -12.78 -13.59
C GLN A 96 21.96 -11.42 -13.99
N GLU A 97 23.18 -11.45 -14.52
CA GLU A 97 23.81 -10.27 -15.11
C GLU A 97 22.94 -9.75 -16.28
N GLY A 98 22.73 -8.45 -16.35
CA GLY A 98 21.88 -7.84 -17.37
C GLY A 98 20.37 -8.04 -17.17
N ALA A 99 19.91 -8.64 -16.06
CA ALA A 99 18.49 -8.78 -15.78
C ALA A 99 17.78 -7.41 -15.81
N PRO A 100 16.64 -7.30 -16.53
CA PRO A 100 15.90 -6.06 -16.63
C PRO A 100 15.33 -5.63 -15.27
N LEU A 101 15.12 -4.32 -15.10
CA LEU A 101 14.34 -3.82 -13.97
C LEU A 101 12.90 -4.32 -14.11
N LEU A 102 12.34 -4.81 -13.01
CA LEU A 102 10.95 -5.25 -13.00
C LEU A 102 9.98 -4.05 -13.02
N PRO A 103 8.84 -4.17 -13.69
CA PRO A 103 7.79 -3.15 -13.69
C PRO A 103 7.30 -2.77 -12.29
N LEU A 104 6.55 -1.66 -12.19
CA LEU A 104 5.93 -1.21 -10.94
C LEU A 104 4.77 -2.12 -10.53
N PHE A 105 5.08 -3.25 -9.93
CA PHE A 105 4.12 -4.23 -9.40
C PHE A 105 4.46 -4.65 -7.96
N ALA A 106 3.52 -5.33 -7.31
CA ALA A 106 3.75 -5.99 -6.03
C ALA A 106 4.16 -7.45 -6.29
N TYR A 107 5.35 -7.84 -5.80
CA TYR A 107 5.96 -9.13 -6.04
C TYR A 107 5.88 -9.99 -4.78
N GLY A 108 4.79 -10.75 -4.63
CA GLY A 108 4.59 -11.66 -3.50
C GLY A 108 5.26 -13.00 -3.73
N ALA A 109 5.92 -13.53 -2.72
CA ALA A 109 6.44 -14.88 -2.75
C ALA A 109 5.31 -15.90 -2.84
N VAL A 110 5.46 -16.90 -3.69
CA VAL A 110 4.45 -17.93 -3.98
C VAL A 110 5.07 -19.31 -3.87
N GLY A 111 4.32 -20.24 -3.27
CA GLY A 111 4.64 -21.67 -3.19
C GLY A 111 3.45 -22.52 -3.57
N PHE A 112 3.64 -23.84 -3.65
CA PHE A 112 2.61 -24.79 -4.00
C PHE A 112 2.55 -25.93 -2.96
N ALA A 113 1.35 -26.27 -2.52
CA ALA A 113 1.07 -27.42 -1.65
C ALA A 113 -0.43 -27.72 -1.72
N ASP A 114 -0.85 -28.95 -1.38
CA ASP A 114 -2.25 -29.37 -1.35
C ASP A 114 -3.00 -29.02 -2.65
N GLU A 115 -2.39 -29.25 -3.79
CA GLU A 115 -2.94 -28.99 -5.14
C GLU A 115 -3.36 -27.54 -5.37
N ARG A 116 -2.73 -26.58 -4.68
CA ARG A 116 -3.03 -25.16 -4.83
C ARG A 116 -1.80 -24.27 -4.61
N PHE A 117 -1.87 -23.06 -5.14
CA PHE A 117 -0.89 -22.02 -4.85
C PHE A 117 -1.17 -21.33 -3.52
N TRP A 118 -0.08 -20.98 -2.83
CA TRP A 118 -0.07 -20.21 -1.59
C TRP A 118 0.77 -18.96 -1.80
N ILE A 119 0.37 -17.84 -1.18
CA ILE A 119 1.08 -16.57 -1.26
C ILE A 119 1.45 -16.07 0.14
N CYS A 120 2.65 -15.50 0.27
CA CYS A 120 3.06 -14.77 1.46
C CYS A 120 2.33 -13.42 1.53
N ALA A 121 1.17 -13.40 2.15
CA ALA A 121 0.33 -12.22 2.29
C ALA A 121 -0.63 -12.33 3.48
N ARG A 122 -1.16 -11.16 3.88
CA ARG A 122 -2.21 -11.05 4.89
C ARG A 122 -3.39 -10.26 4.35
N ARG A 123 -4.60 -10.75 4.57
CA ARG A 123 -5.81 -9.97 4.30
C ARG A 123 -5.98 -8.87 5.36
N VAL A 124 -5.93 -7.61 4.92
CA VAL A 124 -6.04 -6.42 5.80
C VAL A 124 -7.37 -5.71 5.66
N ASP A 125 -8.11 -5.97 4.56
CA ASP A 125 -9.43 -5.43 4.33
C ASP A 125 -10.36 -6.50 3.72
N ARG A 126 -11.63 -6.47 4.10
CA ARG A 126 -12.65 -7.40 3.59
C ARG A 126 -13.64 -6.72 2.64
N ASP A 127 -13.49 -5.42 2.40
CA ASP A 127 -14.37 -4.69 1.50
C ASP A 127 -14.21 -5.18 0.04
N PRO A 128 -15.29 -5.59 -0.62
CA PRO A 128 -15.24 -6.18 -1.96
C PRO A 128 -15.20 -5.14 -3.08
N ARG A 129 -14.99 -3.85 -2.78
CA ARG A 129 -15.12 -2.75 -3.77
C ARG A 129 -14.23 -2.87 -4.99
N GLN A 130 -13.10 -3.56 -4.89
CA GLN A 130 -12.22 -3.83 -6.03
C GLN A 130 -12.28 -5.28 -6.51
N GLN A 131 -13.31 -6.04 -6.14
CA GLN A 131 -13.59 -7.36 -6.69
C GLN A 131 -14.58 -7.22 -7.85
N PHE A 132 -14.16 -7.66 -9.04
CA PHE A 132 -14.94 -7.53 -10.27
C PHE A 132 -15.25 -8.87 -10.92
N THR A 133 -14.86 -9.99 -10.33
CA THR A 133 -15.07 -11.35 -10.87
C THR A 133 -16.55 -11.67 -11.15
N LYS A 134 -17.47 -11.07 -10.37
CA LYS A 134 -18.92 -11.21 -10.56
C LYS A 134 -19.54 -10.08 -11.37
N VAL A 135 -18.76 -9.15 -11.87
CA VAL A 135 -19.24 -7.99 -12.65
C VAL A 135 -19.05 -8.26 -14.13
N GLN A 136 -20.14 -8.27 -14.89
CA GLN A 136 -20.07 -8.43 -16.33
C GLN A 136 -19.42 -7.20 -16.98
N ARG A 137 -18.40 -7.38 -17.79
CA ARG A 137 -17.72 -6.30 -18.55
C ARG A 137 -18.71 -5.51 -19.42
N SER A 138 -19.73 -6.17 -19.97
CA SER A 138 -20.82 -5.53 -20.72
C SER A 138 -21.63 -4.54 -19.89
N ALA A 139 -21.79 -4.76 -18.59
CA ALA A 139 -22.49 -3.82 -17.71
C ALA A 139 -21.67 -2.53 -17.53
N ILE A 140 -20.35 -2.65 -17.35
CA ILE A 140 -19.45 -1.49 -17.28
C ILE A 140 -19.55 -0.70 -18.57
N ARG A 141 -19.42 -1.36 -19.73
CA ARG A 141 -19.47 -0.71 -21.05
C ARG A 141 -20.80 0.02 -21.29
N ARG A 142 -21.94 -0.60 -21.03
CA ARG A 142 -23.26 0.05 -21.18
C ARG A 142 -23.39 1.30 -20.30
N ASN A 143 -22.91 1.25 -19.06
CA ASN A 143 -22.94 2.41 -18.17
C ASN A 143 -22.01 3.53 -18.65
N MET A 144 -20.81 3.20 -19.15
CA MET A 144 -19.90 4.18 -19.76
C MET A 144 -20.55 4.89 -20.94
N GLU A 145 -21.09 4.13 -21.90
CA GLU A 145 -21.73 4.68 -23.10
C GLU A 145 -22.92 5.60 -22.74
N ARG A 146 -23.68 5.24 -21.70
CA ARG A 146 -24.77 6.07 -21.20
C ARG A 146 -24.25 7.38 -20.60
N LEU A 147 -23.30 7.31 -19.65
CA LEU A 147 -22.75 8.49 -19.00
C LEU A 147 -22.06 9.44 -19.98
N LEU A 148 -21.32 8.91 -20.95
CA LEU A 148 -20.68 9.72 -22.00
C LEU A 148 -21.71 10.49 -22.86
N ARG A 149 -22.88 9.91 -23.14
CA ARG A 149 -23.94 10.60 -23.84
C ARG A 149 -24.65 11.66 -23.01
N GLU A 150 -24.94 11.33 -21.73
CA GLU A 150 -25.66 12.21 -20.80
C GLU A 150 -24.80 13.42 -20.39
N HIS A 151 -23.48 13.23 -20.24
CA HIS A 151 -22.52 14.24 -19.75
C HIS A 151 -21.43 14.59 -20.77
N ARG A 152 -21.78 14.62 -22.06
CA ARG A 152 -20.85 14.81 -23.19
C ARG A 152 -20.01 16.10 -23.13
N GLN A 153 -20.46 17.11 -22.38
CA GLN A 153 -19.76 18.40 -22.25
C GLN A 153 -18.75 18.41 -21.08
N ASN A 154 -18.83 17.43 -20.19
CA ASN A 154 -17.92 17.32 -19.06
C ASN A 154 -16.66 16.53 -19.47
N ARG A 155 -15.55 17.26 -19.61
CA ARG A 155 -14.26 16.67 -20.03
C ARG A 155 -13.76 15.66 -19.00
N LEU A 156 -14.00 15.90 -17.71
CA LEU A 156 -13.54 15.03 -16.62
C LEU A 156 -14.28 13.69 -16.65
N VAL A 157 -15.59 13.68 -16.91
CA VAL A 157 -16.36 12.44 -17.15
C VAL A 157 -15.78 11.69 -18.34
N GLY A 158 -15.47 12.42 -19.43
CA GLY A 158 -14.82 11.85 -20.62
C GLY A 158 -13.49 11.16 -20.27
N HIS A 159 -12.60 11.84 -19.54
CA HIS A 159 -11.31 11.31 -19.10
C HIS A 159 -11.47 10.08 -18.18
N ILE A 160 -12.33 10.16 -17.16
CA ILE A 160 -12.57 9.03 -16.24
C ILE A 160 -13.03 7.78 -17.00
N LEU A 161 -13.92 7.94 -17.98
CA LEU A 161 -14.51 6.80 -18.68
C LEU A 161 -13.64 6.28 -19.84
N ASN A 162 -13.07 7.15 -20.66
CA ASN A 162 -12.29 6.74 -21.84
C ASN A 162 -10.85 6.34 -21.47
N ASP A 163 -10.20 7.08 -20.55
CA ASP A 163 -8.82 6.78 -20.17
C ASP A 163 -8.78 5.88 -18.95
N CYS A 164 -9.37 6.30 -17.83
CA CYS A 164 -9.22 5.52 -16.59
C CYS A 164 -9.94 4.17 -16.64
N VAL A 165 -11.16 4.08 -17.22
CA VAL A 165 -11.87 2.81 -17.33
C VAL A 165 -11.43 2.03 -18.57
N ALA A 166 -11.56 2.61 -19.78
CA ALA A 166 -11.39 1.83 -21.00
C ALA A 166 -9.92 1.49 -21.31
N ARG A 167 -8.99 2.40 -21.00
CA ARG A 167 -7.57 2.23 -21.29
C ARG A 167 -6.80 1.60 -20.16
N TYR A 168 -7.05 2.03 -18.89
CA TYR A 168 -6.27 1.62 -17.74
C TYR A 168 -6.97 0.59 -16.84
N ASP A 169 -8.21 0.23 -17.12
CA ASP A 169 -9.04 -0.70 -16.31
C ASP A 169 -9.04 -0.36 -14.81
N CYS A 170 -8.97 0.96 -14.49
CA CYS A 170 -8.82 1.47 -13.13
C CYS A 170 -10.01 1.06 -12.24
N PRO A 171 -9.77 0.37 -11.11
CA PRO A 171 -10.86 -0.10 -10.24
C PRO A 171 -11.73 1.02 -9.67
N ALA A 172 -11.16 2.18 -9.31
CA ALA A 172 -11.92 3.32 -8.81
C ALA A 172 -12.83 3.91 -9.89
N ALA A 173 -12.31 4.06 -11.11
CA ALA A 173 -13.09 4.54 -12.26
C ALA A 173 -14.18 3.55 -12.67
N ARG A 174 -13.93 2.25 -12.60
CA ARG A 174 -14.94 1.20 -12.82
C ARG A 174 -16.07 1.28 -11.79
N ASN A 175 -15.75 1.59 -10.53
CA ASN A 175 -16.76 1.81 -9.50
C ASN A 175 -17.62 3.05 -9.81
N PHE A 176 -17.04 4.14 -10.28
CA PHE A 176 -17.79 5.29 -10.77
C PHE A 176 -18.70 4.91 -11.95
N ALA A 177 -18.20 4.20 -12.96
CA ALA A 177 -19.00 3.72 -14.08
C ALA A 177 -20.18 2.83 -13.65
N LEU A 178 -20.00 2.05 -12.58
CA LEU A 178 -21.05 1.18 -12.01
C LEU A 178 -21.96 1.92 -11.02
N GLY A 179 -21.63 3.11 -10.56
CA GLY A 179 -22.36 3.87 -9.55
C GLY A 179 -22.30 3.19 -8.19
N ARG A 180 -21.08 2.85 -7.71
CA ARG A 180 -20.89 2.18 -6.43
C ARG A 180 -19.61 2.64 -5.73
N TYR A 181 -19.62 2.64 -4.40
CA TYR A 181 -18.48 2.92 -3.50
C TYR A 181 -17.83 4.29 -3.71
N GLU A 182 -16.85 4.39 -4.60
CA GLU A 182 -15.93 5.51 -4.69
C GLU A 182 -15.81 6.05 -6.12
N ALA A 183 -15.87 7.39 -6.26
CA ALA A 183 -15.61 8.10 -7.50
C ALA A 183 -14.23 8.77 -7.44
N PRO A 184 -13.36 8.60 -8.46
CA PRO A 184 -12.13 9.33 -8.58
C PRO A 184 -12.40 10.77 -9.05
N LEU A 185 -11.64 11.72 -8.51
CA LEU A 185 -11.69 13.14 -8.88
C LEU A 185 -10.29 13.61 -9.33
N PRO A 186 -9.80 13.24 -10.52
CA PRO A 186 -8.54 13.76 -11.05
C PRO A 186 -8.57 15.29 -11.14
N SER A 187 -7.54 15.95 -10.60
CA SER A 187 -7.55 17.41 -10.38
C SER A 187 -6.20 18.09 -10.60
N SER A 188 -5.11 17.34 -10.68
CA SER A 188 -3.77 17.92 -10.75
C SER A 188 -2.88 17.25 -11.79
N GLN A 189 -2.21 18.08 -12.59
CA GLN A 189 -1.18 17.66 -13.54
C GLN A 189 0.21 17.61 -12.91
N THR A 190 0.43 18.36 -11.82
CA THR A 190 1.76 18.57 -11.23
C THR A 190 1.87 17.95 -9.83
N CYS A 191 3.12 17.66 -9.44
CA CYS A 191 3.47 17.16 -8.11
C CYS A 191 4.79 17.79 -7.67
N ASN A 192 4.92 18.05 -6.38
CA ASN A 192 6.17 18.53 -5.76
C ASN A 192 6.98 17.40 -5.09
N ALA A 193 6.73 16.15 -5.46
CA ALA A 193 7.56 15.00 -5.12
C ALA A 193 8.07 14.33 -6.41
N ARG A 194 9.18 13.59 -6.31
CA ARG A 194 9.73 12.72 -7.38
C ARG A 194 9.86 11.30 -6.88
N CYS A 195 8.72 10.72 -6.47
CA CYS A 195 8.69 9.37 -5.93
C CYS A 195 9.32 8.38 -6.90
N VAL A 196 10.20 7.52 -6.39
CA VAL A 196 10.92 6.53 -7.22
C VAL A 196 9.95 5.55 -7.89
N GLY A 197 8.88 5.14 -7.19
CA GLY A 197 7.82 4.28 -7.72
C GLY A 197 6.57 5.04 -8.19
N CYS A 198 6.71 6.26 -8.75
CA CYS A 198 5.56 7.01 -9.25
C CYS A 198 4.96 6.33 -10.49
N ILE A 199 3.65 6.02 -10.44
CA ILE A 199 2.94 5.33 -11.53
C ILE A 199 2.45 6.28 -12.63
N SER A 200 2.53 7.60 -12.44
CA SER A 200 2.00 8.60 -13.38
C SER A 200 3.07 9.48 -14.03
N GLU A 201 4.26 9.57 -13.44
CA GLU A 201 5.38 10.35 -14.00
C GLU A 201 6.70 9.79 -13.48
N GLN A 202 7.65 9.56 -14.38
CA GLN A 202 9.02 9.22 -14.04
C GLN A 202 9.97 10.31 -14.57
N ALA A 203 11.01 10.60 -13.81
CA ALA A 203 12.05 11.53 -14.26
C ALA A 203 12.77 10.96 -15.49
N GLY A 204 13.30 11.83 -16.36
CA GLY A 204 13.98 11.40 -17.56
C GLY A 204 15.26 10.57 -17.33
N ASP A 205 15.82 10.64 -16.12
CA ASP A 205 16.96 9.85 -15.63
C ASP A 205 16.53 8.62 -14.80
N SER A 206 15.21 8.34 -14.72
CA SER A 206 14.69 7.17 -13.99
C SER A 206 15.03 5.89 -14.75
N PRO A 207 15.46 4.83 -14.05
CA PRO A 207 15.63 3.52 -14.66
C PRO A 207 14.28 2.85 -14.99
N ILE A 208 13.18 3.39 -14.48
CA ILE A 208 11.81 2.91 -14.78
C ILE A 208 11.36 3.52 -16.09
N ALA A 209 11.42 2.72 -17.16
CA ALA A 209 11.23 3.19 -18.54
C ALA A 209 9.78 3.59 -18.88
N VAL A 210 8.79 3.02 -18.19
CA VAL A 210 7.36 3.20 -18.54
C VAL A 210 6.53 3.44 -17.29
N THR A 211 5.70 4.49 -17.35
CA THR A 211 4.63 4.71 -16.34
C THR A 211 3.37 3.97 -16.75
N PRO A 212 2.72 3.23 -15.82
CA PRO A 212 1.48 2.51 -16.12
C PRO A 212 0.32 3.40 -16.56
N GLN A 213 0.31 4.66 -16.11
CA GLN A 213 -0.78 5.60 -16.37
C GLN A 213 -0.22 6.98 -16.72
N CYS A 214 -0.92 7.71 -17.59
CA CYS A 214 -0.60 9.11 -17.88
C CYS A 214 -1.43 10.02 -16.97
N ARG A 215 -0.86 11.16 -16.59
CA ARG A 215 -1.61 12.23 -15.93
C ARG A 215 -2.60 12.84 -16.92
N LEU A 216 -3.65 13.44 -16.37
CA LEU A 216 -4.60 14.20 -17.19
C LEU A 216 -3.88 15.40 -17.83
N ASP A 217 -4.26 15.76 -19.05
CA ASP A 217 -3.62 16.79 -19.88
C ASP A 217 -4.29 18.16 -19.81
N PHE A 218 -5.38 18.28 -19.03
CA PHE A 218 -6.10 19.54 -18.81
C PHE A 218 -6.36 19.77 -17.31
N THR A 219 -6.64 21.01 -16.94
CA THR A 219 -7.16 21.34 -15.59
C THR A 219 -8.69 21.35 -15.67
N PRO A 220 -9.40 20.52 -14.89
CA PRO A 220 -10.86 20.55 -14.83
C PRO A 220 -11.34 21.84 -14.15
N THR A 221 -12.61 22.19 -14.39
CA THR A 221 -13.25 23.29 -13.65
C THR A 221 -13.91 22.77 -12.36
N PRO A 222 -14.21 23.66 -11.38
CA PRO A 222 -14.95 23.27 -10.20
C PRO A 222 -16.31 22.64 -10.52
N GLU A 223 -16.99 23.10 -11.58
CA GLU A 223 -18.27 22.59 -12.04
C GLU A 223 -18.14 21.17 -12.61
N GLU A 224 -17.10 20.89 -13.40
CA GLU A 224 -16.83 19.56 -13.94
C GLU A 224 -16.60 18.55 -12.81
N ILE A 225 -15.83 18.91 -11.76
CA ILE A 225 -15.60 18.07 -10.58
C ILE A 225 -16.89 17.90 -9.78
N CYS A 226 -17.62 18.98 -9.52
CA CYS A 226 -18.88 18.93 -8.79
C CYS A 226 -19.92 18.06 -9.52
N GLU A 227 -19.99 18.11 -10.85
CA GLU A 227 -20.88 17.26 -11.64
C GLU A 227 -20.52 15.78 -11.49
N VAL A 228 -19.23 15.40 -11.51
CA VAL A 228 -18.80 14.00 -11.23
C VAL A 228 -19.27 13.55 -9.85
N MET A 229 -19.15 14.40 -8.83
CA MET A 229 -19.63 14.11 -7.47
C MET A 229 -21.15 13.92 -7.45
N ARG A 230 -21.93 14.78 -8.14
CA ARG A 230 -23.39 14.68 -8.23
C ARG A 230 -23.85 13.42 -8.97
N ILE A 231 -23.20 13.08 -10.07
CA ILE A 231 -23.47 11.84 -10.82
C ILE A 231 -23.29 10.63 -9.92
N HIS A 232 -22.21 10.64 -9.12
CA HIS A 232 -21.92 9.53 -8.20
C HIS A 232 -22.92 9.48 -7.04
N GLU A 233 -23.22 10.62 -6.40
CA GLU A 233 -24.20 10.75 -5.30
C GLU A 233 -25.58 10.19 -5.69
N ALA A 234 -26.04 10.55 -6.89
CA ALA A 234 -27.34 10.09 -7.40
C ALA A 234 -27.42 8.57 -7.62
N ARG A 235 -26.27 7.90 -7.77
CA ARG A 235 -26.17 6.47 -8.10
C ARG A 235 -25.71 5.60 -6.95
N GLU A 236 -24.79 6.10 -6.11
CA GLU A 236 -24.36 5.49 -4.85
C GLU A 236 -25.00 6.25 -3.68
N THR A 237 -26.20 5.82 -3.29
CA THR A 237 -27.00 6.54 -2.28
C THR A 237 -26.70 6.14 -0.84
N LYS A 238 -25.91 5.07 -0.61
CA LYS A 238 -25.67 4.52 0.72
C LYS A 238 -24.35 4.99 1.31
N VAL A 239 -23.27 4.87 0.56
CA VAL A 239 -21.89 5.03 1.04
C VAL A 239 -21.02 5.81 0.06
N PRO A 240 -21.47 6.96 -0.46
CA PRO A 240 -20.71 7.69 -1.48
C PRO A 240 -19.41 8.24 -0.93
N VAL A 241 -18.31 7.90 -1.61
CA VAL A 241 -16.97 8.41 -1.37
C VAL A 241 -16.48 9.08 -2.64
N TYR A 242 -15.88 10.25 -2.49
CA TYR A 242 -15.28 11.02 -3.59
C TYR A 242 -13.83 11.28 -3.26
N SER A 243 -12.90 10.89 -4.13
CA SER A 243 -11.48 10.93 -3.81
C SER A 243 -10.66 11.69 -4.84
N PHE A 244 -10.08 12.78 -4.42
CA PHE A 244 -8.94 13.42 -5.08
C PHE A 244 -7.67 12.59 -4.88
N GLY A 245 -6.66 12.76 -5.74
CA GLY A 245 -5.34 12.17 -5.56
C GLY A 245 -5.27 10.67 -5.85
N GLN A 246 -5.96 10.19 -6.85
CA GLN A 246 -5.72 8.84 -7.36
C GLN A 246 -4.36 8.81 -8.06
N GLY A 247 -3.70 7.64 -8.07
CA GLY A 247 -2.32 7.51 -8.55
C GLY A 247 -2.05 7.96 -9.99
N CYS A 248 -3.09 8.20 -10.80
CA CYS A 248 -3.01 8.63 -12.20
C CYS A 248 -2.92 10.16 -12.39
N GLU A 249 -2.73 10.92 -11.33
CA GLU A 249 -2.62 12.38 -11.38
C GLU A 249 -1.36 12.86 -10.62
N GLY A 250 -1.10 14.16 -10.64
CA GLY A 250 -0.15 14.81 -9.75
C GLY A 250 -0.66 14.84 -8.30
N ASP A 251 -0.11 15.72 -7.47
CA ASP A 251 -0.63 15.87 -6.12
C ASP A 251 -1.77 16.90 -6.10
N PRO A 252 -2.95 16.59 -5.55
CA PRO A 252 -4.09 17.50 -5.51
C PRO A 252 -3.78 18.83 -4.81
N LEU A 253 -2.96 18.82 -3.76
CA LEU A 253 -2.59 20.04 -3.04
C LEU A 253 -1.79 21.05 -3.88
N MET A 254 -1.42 20.71 -5.10
CA MET A 254 -0.83 21.65 -6.06
C MET A 254 -1.90 22.59 -6.67
N ASN A 255 -3.19 22.23 -6.59
CA ASN A 255 -4.33 23.01 -7.07
C ASN A 255 -5.35 23.30 -5.97
N PRO A 256 -4.97 23.90 -4.82
CA PRO A 256 -5.85 24.02 -3.66
C PRO A 256 -7.09 24.91 -3.93
N ASP A 257 -6.98 25.91 -4.79
CA ASP A 257 -8.11 26.79 -5.13
C ASP A 257 -9.19 26.01 -5.89
N LEU A 258 -8.82 25.21 -6.85
CA LEU A 258 -9.72 24.32 -7.58
C LEU A 258 -10.43 23.34 -6.65
N LEU A 259 -9.68 22.68 -5.77
CA LEU A 259 -10.24 21.71 -4.85
C LEU A 259 -11.24 22.38 -3.88
N CYS A 260 -10.84 23.51 -3.28
CA CYS A 260 -11.70 24.26 -2.35
C CYS A 260 -12.99 24.72 -3.02
N ALA A 261 -12.90 25.26 -4.25
CA ALA A 261 -14.07 25.71 -5.00
C ALA A 261 -15.01 24.53 -5.32
N SER A 262 -14.45 23.39 -5.77
CA SER A 262 -15.24 22.19 -6.09
C SER A 262 -15.97 21.63 -4.87
N VAL A 263 -15.28 21.52 -3.74
CA VAL A 263 -15.85 20.97 -2.49
C VAL A 263 -16.94 21.92 -1.95
N ARG A 264 -16.69 23.23 -1.93
CA ARG A 264 -17.71 24.22 -1.51
C ARG A 264 -18.94 24.16 -2.39
N LEU A 265 -18.77 24.21 -3.71
CA LEU A 265 -19.87 24.11 -4.68
C LEU A 265 -20.72 22.86 -4.45
N PHE A 266 -20.07 21.73 -4.18
CA PHE A 266 -20.77 20.47 -3.86
C PHE A 266 -21.53 20.56 -2.54
N ARG A 267 -20.90 21.05 -1.45
CA ARG A 267 -21.49 21.12 -0.10
C ARG A 267 -22.61 22.15 -0.01
N GLU A 268 -22.42 23.35 -0.58
CA GLU A 268 -23.43 24.41 -0.63
C GLU A 268 -24.67 24.00 -1.40
N GLY A 269 -24.51 23.16 -2.43
CA GLY A 269 -25.61 22.54 -3.13
C GLY A 269 -26.27 21.36 -2.40
N GLY A 270 -25.96 21.12 -1.10
CA GLY A 270 -26.53 20.03 -0.28
C GLY A 270 -25.88 18.66 -0.49
N GLY A 271 -24.73 18.57 -1.13
CA GLY A 271 -24.01 17.33 -1.38
C GLY A 271 -23.50 16.65 -0.11
N ARG A 272 -23.69 15.33 -0.03
CA ARG A 272 -23.39 14.49 1.13
C ARG A 272 -22.31 13.46 0.82
N GLY A 273 -21.83 12.77 1.88
CA GLY A 273 -20.88 11.70 1.77
C GLY A 273 -19.44 12.12 2.08
N THR A 274 -18.53 11.16 1.98
CA THR A 274 -17.13 11.36 2.32
C THR A 274 -16.37 12.00 1.17
N VAL A 275 -15.85 13.21 1.38
CA VAL A 275 -14.88 13.84 0.47
C VAL A 275 -13.48 13.57 1.04
N ASN A 276 -12.68 12.84 0.28
CA ASN A 276 -11.35 12.38 0.65
C ASN A 276 -10.28 13.00 -0.26
N CYS A 277 -9.12 13.30 0.30
CA CYS A 277 -7.94 13.75 -0.45
C CYS A 277 -6.76 12.81 -0.16
N ASN A 278 -6.31 12.10 -1.19
CA ASN A 278 -5.06 11.33 -1.15
C ASN A 278 -3.93 12.26 -1.60
N THR A 279 -2.88 12.41 -0.81
CA THR A 279 -1.85 13.39 -1.09
C THR A 279 -0.52 13.01 -0.43
N ASN A 280 0.57 13.59 -0.88
CA ASN A 280 1.85 13.57 -0.16
C ASN A 280 1.81 14.46 1.11
N ALA A 281 0.70 15.16 1.32
CA ALA A 281 0.45 16.03 2.48
C ALA A 281 1.52 17.13 2.68
N SER A 282 2.09 17.64 1.60
CA SER A 282 3.21 18.59 1.63
C SER A 282 2.83 20.04 1.97
N ARG A 283 1.51 20.37 2.03
CA ARG A 283 1.04 21.75 2.14
C ARG A 283 0.00 21.92 3.25
N PRO A 284 0.44 22.22 4.50
CA PRO A 284 -0.46 22.40 5.64
C PRO A 284 -1.50 23.51 5.44
N ASP A 285 -1.12 24.61 4.78
CA ASP A 285 -2.01 25.71 4.42
C ASP A 285 -3.17 25.27 3.51
N ALA A 286 -2.86 24.47 2.50
CA ALA A 286 -3.85 23.91 1.59
C ALA A 286 -4.79 22.92 2.29
N VAL A 287 -4.26 22.10 3.20
CA VAL A 287 -5.06 21.17 4.03
C VAL A 287 -6.04 21.95 4.92
N ALA A 288 -5.58 23.05 5.57
CA ALA A 288 -6.44 23.91 6.36
C ALA A 288 -7.63 24.45 5.55
N ARG A 289 -7.36 25.02 4.38
CA ARG A 289 -8.37 25.58 3.47
C ARG A 289 -9.36 24.53 2.95
N LEU A 290 -8.87 23.31 2.67
CA LEU A 290 -9.72 22.20 2.25
C LEU A 290 -10.63 21.69 3.35
N ALA A 291 -10.15 21.64 4.60
CA ALA A 291 -10.97 21.31 5.75
C ALA A 291 -12.12 22.34 5.91
N ASP A 292 -11.80 23.64 5.82
CA ASP A 292 -12.78 24.73 5.88
C ASP A 292 -13.77 24.71 4.69
N ALA A 293 -13.39 24.10 3.57
CA ALA A 293 -14.26 23.90 2.40
C ALA A 293 -15.20 22.70 2.52
N GLY A 294 -15.00 21.79 3.50
CA GLY A 294 -15.87 20.62 3.72
C GLY A 294 -15.25 19.27 3.38
N LEU A 295 -13.91 19.18 3.31
CA LEU A 295 -13.18 17.90 3.30
C LEU A 295 -13.49 17.12 4.58
N THR A 296 -13.66 15.80 4.49
CA THR A 296 -13.96 14.95 5.66
C THR A 296 -12.86 13.92 5.94
N SER A 297 -12.03 13.61 4.95
CA SER A 297 -10.96 12.61 5.05
C SER A 297 -9.70 13.08 4.34
N LEU A 298 -8.55 12.88 4.99
CA LEU A 298 -7.22 13.06 4.41
C LEU A 298 -6.47 11.73 4.45
N ARG A 299 -5.87 11.33 3.34
CA ARG A 299 -4.97 10.18 3.27
C ARG A 299 -3.56 10.63 2.92
N ALA A 300 -2.69 10.68 3.93
CA ALA A 300 -1.28 11.02 3.74
C ALA A 300 -0.49 9.79 3.26
N SER A 301 0.30 9.94 2.20
CA SER A 301 1.08 8.85 1.62
C SER A 301 2.46 8.78 2.24
N LEU A 302 2.82 7.59 2.77
CA LEU A 302 4.11 7.30 3.39
C LEU A 302 4.62 5.91 2.95
N ASN A 303 5.96 5.76 2.84
CA ASN A 303 6.61 4.45 2.82
C ASN A 303 7.27 4.13 4.17
N SER A 304 7.49 5.14 5.00
CA SER A 304 8.10 5.04 6.32
C SER A 304 7.79 6.28 7.15
N ALA A 305 7.75 6.12 8.48
CA ALA A 305 7.71 7.21 9.44
C ALA A 305 9.12 7.76 9.79
N ARG A 306 10.17 7.15 9.25
CA ARG A 306 11.57 7.59 9.36
C ARG A 306 11.89 8.52 8.20
N GLU A 307 12.30 9.75 8.50
CA GLU A 307 12.53 10.80 7.49
C GLU A 307 13.56 10.40 6.43
N GLU A 308 14.63 9.72 6.82
CA GLU A 308 15.68 9.25 5.91
C GLU A 308 15.14 8.28 4.85
N VAL A 309 14.29 7.32 5.27
CA VAL A 309 13.65 6.33 4.38
C VAL A 309 12.59 7.00 3.52
N TYR A 310 11.78 7.88 4.12
CA TYR A 310 10.78 8.69 3.41
C TYR A 310 11.44 9.51 2.29
N SER A 311 12.45 10.29 2.63
CA SER A 311 13.09 11.23 1.71
C SER A 311 13.79 10.54 0.54
N ARG A 312 14.38 9.36 0.75
CA ARG A 312 14.97 8.56 -0.35
C ARG A 312 13.95 8.11 -1.38
N TYR A 313 12.76 7.74 -0.93
CA TYR A 313 11.70 7.28 -1.83
C TYR A 313 10.91 8.43 -2.45
N TYR A 314 10.42 9.39 -1.62
CA TYR A 314 9.55 10.48 -2.10
C TYR A 314 10.31 11.60 -2.82
N ARG A 315 11.58 11.81 -2.51
CA ARG A 315 12.43 12.88 -3.10
C ARG A 315 11.72 14.23 -3.10
N PRO A 316 11.39 14.80 -1.92
CA PRO A 316 10.61 16.04 -1.78
C PRO A 316 11.24 17.24 -2.50
N ARG A 317 10.40 18.12 -3.05
CA ARG A 317 10.81 19.36 -3.69
C ARG A 317 10.07 20.55 -3.11
N GLY A 318 10.78 21.40 -2.39
CA GLY A 318 10.21 22.58 -1.75
C GLY A 318 9.31 22.27 -0.57
N TYR A 319 9.44 21.09 0.03
CA TYR A 319 8.83 20.73 1.31
C TYR A 319 9.70 19.69 2.04
N ALA A 320 9.49 19.55 3.34
CA ALA A 320 10.17 18.58 4.20
C ALA A 320 9.17 17.56 4.81
N PHE A 321 9.67 16.51 5.43
CA PHE A 321 8.83 15.54 6.14
C PHE A 321 8.05 16.19 7.30
N GLU A 322 8.59 17.26 7.88
CA GLU A 322 7.89 18.04 8.92
C GLU A 322 6.61 18.74 8.39
N ASP A 323 6.59 19.17 7.13
CA ASP A 323 5.37 19.71 6.49
C ASP A 323 4.27 18.64 6.37
N VAL A 324 4.66 17.38 6.13
CA VAL A 324 3.73 16.24 6.11
C VAL A 324 3.12 16.04 7.50
N LYS A 325 3.93 16.07 8.55
CA LYS A 325 3.46 15.97 9.94
C LYS A 325 2.56 17.18 10.31
N ALA A 326 2.95 18.38 9.89
CA ALA A 326 2.15 19.59 10.10
C ALA A 326 0.79 19.51 9.40
N SER A 327 0.73 18.97 8.18
CA SER A 327 -0.52 18.72 7.45
C SER A 327 -1.44 17.74 8.18
N ILE A 328 -0.90 16.63 8.69
CA ILE A 328 -1.65 15.66 9.48
C ILE A 328 -2.20 16.33 10.76
N ARG A 329 -1.38 17.08 11.49
CA ARG A 329 -1.78 17.83 12.69
C ARG A 329 -2.90 18.81 12.36
N THR A 330 -2.72 19.62 11.33
CA THR A 330 -3.71 20.61 10.86
C THR A 330 -5.05 19.97 10.51
N ALA A 331 -5.04 18.83 9.83
CA ALA A 331 -6.25 18.07 9.50
C ALA A 331 -6.95 17.59 10.77
N ARG A 332 -6.20 16.99 11.71
CA ARG A 332 -6.75 16.47 12.97
C ARG A 332 -7.36 17.55 13.86
N GLU A 333 -6.68 18.69 14.03
CA GLU A 333 -7.18 19.84 14.77
C GLU A 333 -8.49 20.41 14.20
N ARG A 334 -8.76 20.19 12.91
CA ARG A 334 -10.00 20.58 12.22
C ARG A 334 -11.04 19.45 12.16
N GLY A 335 -10.86 18.36 12.90
CA GLY A 335 -11.81 17.26 12.94
C GLY A 335 -11.84 16.38 11.69
N ILE A 336 -10.82 16.47 10.84
CA ILE A 336 -10.69 15.61 9.64
C ILE A 336 -10.22 14.21 10.05
N PHE A 337 -10.83 13.19 9.50
CA PHE A 337 -10.34 11.80 9.62
C PHE A 337 -9.04 11.66 8.84
N VAL A 338 -7.96 11.24 9.52
CA VAL A 338 -6.65 11.06 8.87
C VAL A 338 -6.31 9.58 8.79
N SER A 339 -6.01 9.12 7.58
CA SER A 339 -5.41 7.83 7.33
C SER A 339 -4.01 7.96 6.71
N LEU A 340 -3.14 7.02 7.00
CA LEU A 340 -1.87 6.84 6.30
C LEU A 340 -2.05 5.82 5.18
N ASN A 341 -1.62 6.16 3.97
CA ASN A 341 -1.39 5.22 2.89
C ASN A 341 0.03 4.69 3.06
N LEU A 342 0.18 3.64 3.87
CA LEU A 342 1.49 3.07 4.18
C LEU A 342 1.89 2.08 3.08
N LEU A 343 2.90 2.46 2.31
CA LEU A 343 3.50 1.62 1.28
C LEU A 343 4.46 0.62 1.94
N PHE A 344 3.91 -0.51 2.32
CA PHE A 344 4.62 -1.54 3.08
C PHE A 344 5.60 -2.32 2.20
N PHE A 345 6.81 -2.52 2.70
CA PHE A 345 7.85 -3.35 2.09
C PHE A 345 8.42 -4.32 3.13
N PRO A 346 8.27 -5.65 2.94
CA PRO A 346 8.79 -6.67 3.86
C PRO A 346 10.29 -6.55 4.09
N GLY A 347 10.70 -6.55 5.35
CA GLY A 347 12.11 -6.43 5.74
C GLY A 347 12.64 -5.00 5.88
N VAL A 348 11.84 -3.99 5.48
CA VAL A 348 12.17 -2.57 5.69
C VAL A 348 11.14 -1.90 6.60
N THR A 349 9.86 -2.14 6.34
CA THR A 349 8.77 -1.51 7.11
C THR A 349 8.46 -2.25 8.41
N ASP A 350 8.68 -3.55 8.48
CA ASP A 350 8.32 -4.39 9.63
C ASP A 350 9.49 -4.62 10.61
N THR A 351 10.18 -3.56 10.94
CA THR A 351 11.34 -3.55 11.85
C THR A 351 11.04 -2.81 13.15
N GLU A 352 11.85 -3.00 14.19
CA GLU A 352 11.65 -2.33 15.48
C GLU A 352 11.72 -0.81 15.36
N ARG A 353 12.71 -0.30 14.63
CA ARG A 353 12.87 1.15 14.41
C ARG A 353 11.71 1.80 13.71
N GLU A 354 11.15 1.12 12.72
CA GLU A 354 9.94 1.60 12.01
C GLU A 354 8.71 1.52 12.91
N LEU A 355 8.58 0.47 13.74
CA LEU A 355 7.48 0.32 14.69
C LEU A 355 7.43 1.50 15.67
N GLU A 356 8.58 1.84 16.27
CA GLU A 356 8.70 2.97 17.20
C GLU A 356 8.38 4.30 16.51
N ALA A 357 8.96 4.55 15.34
CA ALA A 357 8.71 5.76 14.58
C ALA A 357 7.24 5.91 14.17
N LEU A 358 6.63 4.82 13.66
CA LEU A 358 5.24 4.83 13.19
C LEU A 358 4.25 4.93 14.36
N ALA A 359 4.50 4.26 15.48
CA ALA A 359 3.68 4.40 16.68
C ALA A 359 3.75 5.82 17.25
N SER A 360 4.94 6.40 17.30
CA SER A 360 5.15 7.80 17.71
C SER A 360 4.41 8.77 16.79
N LEU A 361 4.53 8.60 15.47
CA LEU A 361 3.84 9.45 14.49
C LEU A 361 2.33 9.31 14.62
N CYS A 362 1.81 8.09 14.66
CA CYS A 362 0.36 7.84 14.77
C CYS A 362 -0.22 8.39 16.07
N GLY A 363 0.49 8.21 17.18
CA GLY A 363 0.04 8.68 18.49
C GLY A 363 0.11 10.20 18.64
N SER A 364 1.28 10.79 18.36
CA SER A 364 1.49 12.24 18.54
C SER A 364 0.65 13.11 17.60
N LEU A 365 0.28 12.60 16.44
CA LEU A 365 -0.52 13.33 15.44
C LEU A 365 -1.98 12.89 15.39
N GLY A 366 -2.38 11.87 16.16
CA GLY A 366 -3.78 11.41 16.23
C GLY A 366 -4.25 10.74 14.93
N VAL A 367 -3.40 9.97 14.25
CA VAL A 367 -3.78 9.22 13.05
C VAL A 367 -4.86 8.20 13.39
N SER A 368 -5.92 8.15 12.57
CA SER A 368 -7.09 7.32 12.82
C SER A 368 -7.02 5.94 12.18
N MET A 369 -6.27 5.82 11.07
CA MET A 369 -6.23 4.57 10.30
C MET A 369 -4.90 4.40 9.55
N ILE A 370 -4.45 3.16 9.37
CA ILE A 370 -3.44 2.80 8.39
C ILE A 370 -4.08 1.96 7.29
N GLN A 371 -3.90 2.41 6.07
CA GLN A 371 -4.17 1.61 4.87
C GLN A 371 -2.89 0.91 4.47
N TRP A 372 -2.88 -0.41 4.66
CA TRP A 372 -1.74 -1.28 4.37
C TRP A 372 -1.67 -1.56 2.88
N ARG A 373 -0.78 -0.88 2.18
CA ARG A 373 -0.61 -0.99 0.73
C ARG A 373 0.74 -1.60 0.42
N ASN A 374 0.81 -2.41 -0.62
CA ASN A 374 2.10 -2.90 -1.10
C ASN A 374 2.89 -1.78 -1.76
N LEU A 375 4.18 -1.71 -1.51
CA LEU A 375 5.08 -0.88 -2.29
C LEU A 375 5.34 -1.58 -3.63
N ASN A 376 4.77 -1.02 -4.69
CA ASN A 376 4.85 -1.59 -6.04
C ASN A 376 6.16 -1.15 -6.71
N ILE A 377 7.20 -1.96 -6.58
CA ILE A 377 8.54 -1.67 -7.11
C ILE A 377 9.34 -2.97 -7.21
N ASP A 378 10.37 -3.00 -8.08
CA ASP A 378 11.36 -4.09 -8.07
C ASP A 378 12.00 -4.20 -6.69
N PRO A 379 11.93 -5.36 -6.01
CA PRO A 379 12.42 -5.51 -4.65
C PRO A 379 13.91 -5.22 -4.50
N GLN A 380 14.73 -5.72 -5.43
CA GLN A 380 16.18 -5.47 -5.37
C GLN A 380 16.51 -4.00 -5.60
N PHE A 381 15.87 -3.36 -6.56
CA PHE A 381 16.04 -1.93 -6.81
C PHE A 381 15.69 -1.06 -5.59
N TYR A 382 14.63 -1.43 -4.86
CA TYR A 382 14.28 -0.71 -3.63
C TYR A 382 15.30 -0.94 -2.52
N LEU A 383 15.80 -2.16 -2.35
CA LEU A 383 16.88 -2.46 -1.38
C LEU A 383 18.17 -1.72 -1.71
N ASP A 384 18.56 -1.69 -2.98
CA ASP A 384 19.72 -0.92 -3.46
C ASP A 384 19.53 0.58 -3.16
N LEU A 385 18.33 1.11 -3.37
CA LEU A 385 17.99 2.50 -3.02
C LEU A 385 18.12 2.77 -1.52
N MET A 386 17.80 1.80 -0.66
CA MET A 386 17.88 1.92 0.80
C MET A 386 19.24 1.56 1.39
N GLN A 387 20.21 1.22 0.55
CA GLN A 387 21.56 0.85 1.00
C GLN A 387 22.19 1.91 1.90
N GLY A 388 22.81 1.47 3.00
CA GLY A 388 23.44 2.32 4.00
C GLY A 388 22.48 2.86 5.08
N ILE A 389 21.18 2.56 4.99
CA ILE A 389 20.24 2.80 6.09
C ILE A 389 20.12 1.51 6.91
N ASP A 390 20.40 1.59 8.19
CA ASP A 390 20.17 0.46 9.11
C ASP A 390 18.67 0.35 9.43
N HIS A 391 18.05 -0.71 8.95
CA HIS A 391 16.65 -1.03 9.25
C HIS A 391 16.50 -1.91 10.50
N GLY A 392 17.50 -2.71 10.83
CA GLY A 392 17.44 -3.80 11.79
C GLY A 392 16.69 -5.03 11.24
N PRO A 393 16.55 -6.10 12.02
CA PRO A 393 15.90 -7.32 11.56
C PRO A 393 14.39 -7.17 11.39
N SER A 394 13.85 -7.89 10.40
CA SER A 394 12.40 -8.00 10.19
C SER A 394 11.75 -8.84 11.28
N MET A 395 10.68 -8.33 11.88
CA MET A 395 9.83 -9.12 12.78
C MET A 395 8.65 -9.80 12.06
N GLY A 396 8.43 -9.49 10.80
CA GLY A 396 7.32 -9.95 9.99
C GLY A 396 6.05 -9.10 10.16
N LEU A 397 5.25 -9.03 9.10
CA LEU A 397 4.03 -8.21 9.02
C LEU A 397 3.05 -8.48 10.17
N HIS A 398 2.83 -9.76 10.52
CA HIS A 398 1.86 -10.13 11.56
C HIS A 398 2.24 -9.58 12.93
N VAL A 399 3.48 -9.80 13.34
CA VAL A 399 3.99 -9.33 14.63
C VAL A 399 4.01 -7.81 14.67
N PHE A 400 4.46 -7.17 13.59
CA PHE A 400 4.48 -5.72 13.46
C PHE A 400 3.08 -5.11 13.65
N MET A 401 2.09 -5.58 12.90
CA MET A 401 0.71 -5.11 13.02
C MET A 401 0.14 -5.30 14.43
N LYS A 402 0.40 -6.45 15.05
CA LYS A 402 -0.07 -6.76 16.42
C LYS A 402 0.56 -5.81 17.44
N ARG A 403 1.85 -5.57 17.34
CA ARG A 403 2.58 -4.66 18.25
C ARG A 403 2.17 -3.22 18.08
N LEU A 404 2.02 -2.76 16.83
CA LEU A 404 1.53 -1.41 16.53
C LEU A 404 0.09 -1.21 17.05
N LYS A 405 -0.77 -2.22 16.94
CA LYS A 405 -2.12 -2.18 17.51
C LYS A 405 -2.11 -2.13 19.04
N LYS A 406 -1.14 -2.81 19.70
CA LYS A 406 -0.95 -2.71 21.15
C LYS A 406 -0.51 -1.30 21.56
N ALA A 407 0.40 -0.69 20.81
CA ALA A 407 0.88 0.69 21.05
C ALA A 407 -0.19 1.76 20.79
N CYS A 408 -1.01 1.57 19.75
CA CYS A 408 -2.06 2.49 19.31
C CYS A 408 -3.41 1.76 19.21
N PRO A 409 -4.12 1.51 20.34
CA PRO A 409 -5.33 0.66 20.37
C PRO A 409 -6.50 1.19 19.52
N TRP A 410 -6.63 2.49 19.36
CA TRP A 410 -7.67 3.14 18.53
C TRP A 410 -7.43 2.97 17.03
N LEU A 411 -6.19 2.70 16.60
CA LEU A 411 -5.76 2.72 15.20
C LEU A 411 -6.52 1.66 14.38
N ARG A 412 -7.25 2.10 13.36
CA ARG A 412 -7.94 1.20 12.43
C ARG A 412 -6.98 0.69 11.36
N TYR A 413 -7.21 -0.53 10.91
CA TYR A 413 -6.50 -1.12 9.78
C TYR A 413 -7.45 -1.34 8.62
N GLY A 414 -6.98 -1.15 7.40
CA GLY A 414 -7.73 -1.38 6.18
C GLY A 414 -6.87 -1.19 4.94
N TYR A 415 -7.51 -1.09 3.81
CA TYR A 415 -6.89 -0.95 2.49
C TYR A 415 -7.53 0.17 1.67
N PHE A 416 -8.81 0.48 1.92
CA PHE A 416 -9.61 1.43 1.15
C PHE A 416 -10.00 2.66 1.96
N ASN A 417 -10.35 3.75 1.26
CA ASN A 417 -10.88 4.94 1.90
C ASN A 417 -12.25 4.62 2.54
N PRO A 418 -12.44 4.84 3.86
CA PRO A 418 -13.69 4.51 4.51
C PRO A 418 -14.80 5.51 4.14
N TYR A 419 -16.04 5.06 4.13
CA TYR A 419 -17.18 5.96 4.19
C TYR A 419 -17.34 6.47 5.62
N LEU A 420 -17.46 7.80 5.76
CA LEU A 420 -17.55 8.51 7.04
C LEU A 420 -18.81 9.38 7.13
N GLY A 421 -19.62 9.39 6.07
CA GLY A 421 -20.73 10.35 5.95
C GLY A 421 -20.23 11.78 5.79
N ASP A 422 -21.01 12.73 6.31
CA ASP A 422 -20.72 14.16 6.30
C ASP A 422 -19.86 14.59 7.49
N ARG A 423 -19.74 13.74 8.49
CA ARG A 423 -18.92 13.94 9.69
C ARG A 423 -18.17 12.68 10.05
N ALA A 424 -16.89 12.82 10.32
CA ALA A 424 -16.04 11.70 10.74
C ALA A 424 -16.24 11.44 12.25
N GLU A 425 -16.55 10.18 12.60
CA GLU A 425 -16.35 9.71 13.97
C GLU A 425 -14.87 9.33 14.16
N ILE A 426 -14.18 10.00 15.07
CA ILE A 426 -12.76 9.86 15.28
C ILE A 426 -12.49 9.44 16.72
N SER A 427 -12.09 8.17 16.89
CA SER A 427 -11.68 7.62 18.19
C SER A 427 -10.19 7.83 18.51
N ALA A 428 -9.41 8.34 17.57
CA ALA A 428 -8.00 8.64 17.77
C ALA A 428 -7.84 9.86 18.72
N PRO A 429 -6.80 9.89 19.57
CA PRO A 429 -6.52 11.04 20.43
C PRO A 429 -6.27 12.30 19.59
N LEU A 430 -6.46 13.46 20.17
CA LEU A 430 -6.02 14.72 19.56
C LEU A 430 -4.49 14.78 19.53
N PRO A 431 -3.90 15.57 18.62
CA PRO A 431 -2.46 15.79 18.60
C PRO A 431 -1.94 16.27 19.94
N GLY A 432 -0.93 15.56 20.47
CA GLY A 432 -0.29 15.86 21.75
C GLY A 432 -0.93 15.22 23.00
N GLU A 433 -2.07 14.55 22.89
CA GLU A 433 -2.73 13.88 24.03
C GLU A 433 -2.15 12.47 24.33
N TRP A 434 -1.42 11.89 23.38
CA TRP A 434 -0.87 10.55 23.51
C TRP A 434 0.61 10.58 23.87
N SER A 435 1.02 9.65 24.75
CA SER A 435 2.43 9.33 25.03
C SER A 435 2.71 7.88 24.74
N MET A 436 3.92 7.58 24.25
CA MET A 436 4.32 6.21 23.96
C MET A 436 4.25 5.36 25.22
N PRO A 437 3.59 4.18 25.20
CA PRO A 437 3.64 3.27 26.33
C PRO A 437 5.08 2.91 26.66
N GLN A 438 5.47 3.03 27.93
CA GLN A 438 6.80 2.59 28.37
C GLN A 438 6.94 1.09 28.08
N ALA A 439 8.09 0.67 27.56
CA ALA A 439 8.41 -0.73 27.42
C ALA A 439 8.35 -1.36 28.82
N GLU A 440 7.52 -2.38 29.02
CA GLU A 440 7.58 -3.18 30.25
C GLU A 440 9.02 -3.69 30.37
N PRO A 441 9.69 -3.50 31.52
CA PRO A 441 11.04 -4.04 31.73
C PRO A 441 10.95 -5.55 31.45
N ARG A 442 11.78 -6.05 30.55
CA ARG A 442 11.95 -7.50 30.39
C ARG A 442 12.27 -8.05 31.74
N ALA A 443 11.42 -8.90 32.32
CA ALA A 443 11.73 -9.65 33.50
C ALA A 443 13.04 -10.42 33.18
N CYS A 444 14.14 -10.06 33.84
CA CYS A 444 15.34 -10.87 33.83
C CYS A 444 14.92 -12.24 34.37
N GLY A 445 14.95 -13.24 33.49
CA GLY A 445 14.83 -14.62 33.96
C GLY A 445 15.94 -14.86 34.99
N PRO A 446 15.71 -15.76 35.98
CA PRO A 446 16.76 -16.07 36.97
C PRO A 446 18.01 -16.53 36.22
N GLU A 447 19.13 -15.90 36.54
CA GLU A 447 20.44 -16.36 36.12
C GLU A 447 20.57 -17.80 36.59
N ASP A 448 20.74 -18.74 35.65
CA ASP A 448 21.06 -20.13 35.96
C ASP A 448 22.35 -20.14 36.81
N GLY A 449 22.19 -20.53 38.07
CA GLY A 449 23.22 -20.55 39.06
C GLY A 449 24.42 -21.36 38.60
N ALA A 450 25.58 -20.75 38.71
CA ALA A 450 26.87 -21.40 38.57
C ALA A 450 26.92 -22.63 39.48
N GLY A 451 26.91 -23.81 38.85
CA GLY A 451 27.19 -25.06 39.55
C GLY A 451 28.65 -25.10 40.00
N ASP A 452 28.84 -25.03 41.27
CA ASP A 452 30.11 -25.31 41.97
C ASP A 452 30.46 -26.80 41.80
N SER A 453 31.46 -27.09 40.97
CA SER A 453 32.04 -28.44 40.84
C SER A 453 33.31 -28.54 41.63
N SER A 454 33.20 -28.76 42.93
CA SER A 454 34.30 -29.28 43.74
C SER A 454 34.42 -30.81 43.55
N ALA A 455 35.30 -31.25 42.68
CA ALA A 455 35.68 -32.65 42.54
C ALA A 455 36.75 -32.98 43.59
N GLU A 456 36.39 -33.75 44.61
CA GLU A 456 37.32 -34.47 45.48
C GLU A 456 37.93 -35.64 44.71
N ALA A 457 39.26 -35.72 44.75
CA ALA A 457 40.04 -36.85 44.26
C ALA A 457 40.06 -37.98 45.28
N PRO A 458 39.94 -39.27 44.90
CA PRO A 458 40.15 -40.38 45.83
C PRO A 458 41.66 -40.68 45.98
N GLN A 459 42.11 -40.74 47.21
CA GLN A 459 43.38 -41.36 47.60
C GLN A 459 43.18 -42.87 47.77
N SER A 460 44.26 -43.61 47.36
CA SER A 460 44.67 -45.00 47.52
C SER A 460 44.20 -46.00 46.49
#